data_ab02d187126f6e606984719a54927528
#
_entry.id   ab02d187126f6e606984719a54927528
#
_cell.length_a   1.000
_cell.length_b   1.000
_cell.length_c   1.000
_cell.angle_alpha   90.00
_cell.angle_beta   90.00
_cell.angle_gamma   90.00
#
_symmetry.space_group_name_H-M   'P 1'
#
loop_
_entity.id
_entity.type
_entity.pdbx_description
1 polymer ?
#
loop_
_entity_poly.entity_id
_entity_poly.type
_entity_poly.pdbx_seq_one_letter_code
_entity_poly.pdbx_strand_id
1 'polypeptide(L)'
;MVRGSRSTQFFDNQRRITVYNKLSAVISESGLWGGARENSHAFLLSPSVYRITKERCQQLSQLGFALYDCLLGLSQIAVIAHDQSLNYGGAWTLIRKVFSTGVPKIYQELQGMNVKHIPKLLKVDLMVDTDGNFKIAEIDGHNKHGLGYSTLGLRFREALYPQAEALPGTVKTLSAEVIRLGYREIKLFYADRERFYIPEFEVAQQEFAKHGVNCVIAGEMEVDETFFEKGLFIDLPFLNHRVDLYERIISAYKRGKIEFIIPPKPFLGAKGVLALLRNDGENEQLEAILQAFIRKSSINLVRGFIPETFLVGKQAETIDSIQERISRKRFVLKESISSGMKGTFFSDDEKFDTVLSQACSTNLNWVLQEEVANCPQTFSWFEKEQGGGLEMKTANDWFMRATVQYVNRQLADMIITARRNKAVHGAKDCIQIGTIVL
;
A
#
# COMPACT_ATOMS: atom_id res chain seq x y z
N MET A 1 23.42 -32.63 41.24
CA MET A 1 23.68 -32.44 39.82
C MET A 1 22.81 -31.31 39.30
N VAL A 2 23.26 -30.04 39.35
CA VAL A 2 22.59 -28.87 38.78
C VAL A 2 23.70 -27.98 38.19
N ARG A 3 24.28 -28.38 37.05
CA ARG A 3 25.27 -27.58 36.32
C ARG A 3 24.87 -27.34 34.84
N GLY A 4 23.68 -27.82 34.38
CA GLY A 4 23.27 -27.69 32.98
C GLY A 4 22.44 -26.47 32.63
N SER A 5 21.80 -25.81 33.59
CA SER A 5 20.79 -24.76 33.29
C SER A 5 21.41 -23.35 33.10
N ARG A 6 22.50 -23.01 33.77
CA ARG A 6 23.12 -21.68 33.69
C ARG A 6 23.89 -21.42 32.40
N SER A 7 24.54 -22.43 31.82
CA SER A 7 25.30 -22.26 30.56
C SER A 7 24.39 -22.10 29.34
N THR A 8 23.30 -22.87 29.25
CA THR A 8 22.31 -22.77 28.16
C THR A 8 21.57 -21.44 28.21
N GLN A 9 21.21 -20.99 29.40
CA GLN A 9 20.54 -19.69 29.59
C GLN A 9 21.47 -18.51 29.30
N PHE A 10 22.76 -18.62 29.59
CA PHE A 10 23.75 -17.58 29.30
C PHE A 10 24.06 -17.50 27.80
N PHE A 11 24.19 -18.61 27.09
CA PHE A 11 24.35 -18.65 25.63
C PHE A 11 23.12 -18.10 24.93
N ASP A 12 21.92 -18.37 25.40
CA ASP A 12 20.68 -17.84 24.84
C ASP A 12 20.58 -16.31 25.03
N ASN A 13 20.98 -15.78 26.21
CA ASN A 13 21.03 -14.34 26.46
C ASN A 13 22.06 -13.62 25.56
N GLN A 14 23.23 -14.17 25.37
CA GLN A 14 24.26 -13.56 24.52
C GLN A 14 23.81 -13.51 23.05
N ARG A 15 23.13 -14.55 22.58
CA ARG A 15 22.55 -14.61 21.25
C ARG A 15 21.44 -13.55 21.09
N ARG A 16 20.57 -13.38 22.08
CA ARG A 16 19.51 -12.37 22.08
C ARG A 16 20.08 -10.95 21.99
N ILE A 17 21.08 -10.64 22.81
CA ILE A 17 21.77 -9.34 22.82
C ILE A 17 22.42 -9.10 21.43
N THR A 18 23.08 -10.10 20.85
CA THR A 18 23.69 -9.99 19.53
C THR A 18 22.66 -9.67 18.45
N VAL A 19 21.52 -10.36 18.42
CA VAL A 19 20.43 -10.11 17.47
C VAL A 19 19.84 -8.72 17.66
N TYR A 20 19.56 -8.35 18.91
CA TYR A 20 19.04 -7.02 19.24
C TYR A 20 20.00 -5.91 18.77
N ASN A 21 21.30 -6.05 19.03
CA ASN A 21 22.30 -5.05 18.62
C ASN A 21 22.38 -4.91 17.10
N LYS A 22 22.28 -6.01 16.33
CA LYS A 22 22.24 -5.95 14.87
C LYS A 22 21.01 -5.16 14.37
N LEU A 23 19.83 -5.43 14.91
CA LEU A 23 18.61 -4.72 14.55
C LEU A 23 18.66 -3.24 14.98
N SER A 24 19.18 -2.96 16.17
CA SER A 24 19.35 -1.60 16.67
C SER A 24 20.31 -0.77 15.82
N ALA A 25 21.37 -1.39 15.30
CA ALA A 25 22.30 -0.72 14.38
C ALA A 25 21.59 -0.28 13.09
N VAL A 26 20.80 -1.17 12.48
CA VAL A 26 19.98 -0.83 11.29
C VAL A 26 19.07 0.37 11.55
N ILE A 27 18.46 0.43 12.73
CA ILE A 27 17.59 1.55 13.11
C ILE A 27 18.38 2.84 13.31
N SER A 28 19.49 2.76 14.02
CA SER A 28 20.34 3.93 14.31
C SER A 28 20.87 4.57 13.02
N GLU A 29 21.18 3.75 12.02
CA GLU A 29 21.60 4.22 10.70
C GLU A 29 20.45 4.85 9.88
N SER A 30 19.21 4.43 10.15
CA SER A 30 18.06 4.88 9.35
C SER A 30 17.48 6.22 9.79
N GLY A 31 17.70 6.64 11.04
CA GLY A 31 17.04 7.81 11.64
C GLY A 31 15.52 7.70 11.80
N LEU A 32 14.90 6.64 11.28
CA LEU A 32 13.44 6.47 11.27
C LEU A 32 12.87 6.20 12.67
N TRP A 33 13.63 5.52 13.52
CA TRP A 33 13.28 5.20 14.89
C TRP A 33 13.91 6.13 15.95
N GLY A 34 14.58 7.19 15.52
CA GLY A 34 15.30 8.06 16.42
C GLY A 34 14.42 8.62 17.53
N GLY A 35 14.67 8.21 18.76
CA GLY A 35 13.90 8.59 19.96
C GLY A 35 13.85 10.09 20.31
N ALA A 36 14.50 10.93 19.50
CA ALA A 36 14.51 12.39 19.63
C ALA A 36 13.47 13.10 18.73
N ARG A 37 12.83 12.38 17.80
CA ARG A 37 11.80 12.97 16.92
C ARG A 37 10.42 12.64 17.51
N GLU A 38 9.64 13.65 17.87
CA GLU A 38 8.28 13.52 18.42
C GLU A 38 7.34 12.67 17.55
N ASN A 39 7.65 12.51 16.27
CA ASN A 39 6.86 11.82 15.26
C ASN A 39 7.54 10.54 14.73
N SER A 40 8.46 9.92 15.47
CA SER A 40 9.08 8.68 15.01
C SER A 40 8.10 7.50 15.05
N HIS A 41 8.11 6.69 13.98
CA HIS A 41 7.42 5.40 13.97
C HIS A 41 8.23 4.39 14.81
N ALA A 42 7.98 4.33 16.08
CA ALA A 42 8.64 3.39 16.98
C ALA A 42 7.93 2.02 16.90
N PHE A 43 8.32 1.18 15.92
CA PHE A 43 7.87 -0.21 15.87
C PHE A 43 8.60 -1.04 16.93
N LEU A 44 7.97 -2.17 17.31
CA LEU A 44 8.62 -3.18 18.13
C LEU A 44 9.69 -3.92 17.31
N LEU A 45 10.90 -4.04 17.85
CA LEU A 45 11.97 -4.80 17.21
C LEU A 45 11.71 -6.29 17.28
N SER A 46 11.69 -6.96 16.14
CA SER A 46 11.45 -8.39 16.07
C SER A 46 12.62 -9.14 15.42
N PRO A 47 13.06 -10.26 16.02
CA PRO A 47 14.01 -11.16 15.39
C PRO A 47 13.38 -12.06 14.31
N SER A 48 12.07 -11.92 14.09
CA SER A 48 11.33 -12.73 13.14
C SER A 48 11.57 -12.28 11.70
N VAL A 49 11.40 -13.20 10.77
CA VAL A 49 11.27 -12.94 9.34
C VAL A 49 10.08 -13.73 8.81
N TYR A 50 9.42 -13.21 7.80
CA TYR A 50 8.39 -13.96 7.12
C TYR A 50 9.01 -14.91 6.09
N ARG A 51 8.51 -16.15 6.04
CA ARG A 51 8.98 -17.19 5.12
C ARG A 51 7.94 -17.45 4.07
N ILE A 52 8.27 -17.18 2.81
CA ILE A 52 7.40 -17.43 1.67
C ILE A 52 7.98 -18.50 0.77
N THR A 53 7.16 -19.42 0.27
CA THR A 53 7.62 -20.43 -0.67
C THR A 53 7.74 -19.88 -2.09
N LYS A 54 8.53 -20.54 -2.95
CA LYS A 54 8.65 -20.15 -4.37
C LYS A 54 7.32 -20.19 -5.10
N GLU A 55 6.45 -21.13 -4.79
CA GLU A 55 5.11 -21.25 -5.37
C GLU A 55 4.25 -20.04 -5.01
N ARG A 56 4.32 -19.57 -3.76
CA ARG A 56 3.61 -18.35 -3.33
C ARG A 56 4.19 -17.10 -4.00
N CYS A 57 5.52 -17.02 -4.16
CA CYS A 57 6.15 -15.94 -4.92
C CYS A 57 5.67 -15.94 -6.38
N GLN A 58 5.57 -17.11 -7.01
CA GLN A 58 5.04 -17.24 -8.36
C GLN A 58 3.57 -16.81 -8.45
N GLN A 59 2.75 -17.21 -7.49
CA GLN A 59 1.35 -16.79 -7.39
C GLN A 59 1.24 -15.25 -7.27
N LEU A 60 2.04 -14.62 -6.42
CA LEU A 60 2.09 -13.16 -6.29
C LEU A 60 2.60 -12.50 -7.57
N SER A 61 3.58 -13.08 -8.26
CA SER A 61 4.05 -12.57 -9.55
C SER A 61 2.94 -12.59 -10.61
N GLN A 62 2.16 -13.69 -10.69
CA GLN A 62 1.01 -13.77 -11.57
C GLN A 62 -0.08 -12.74 -11.22
N LEU A 63 -0.34 -12.53 -9.92
CA LEU A 63 -1.24 -11.48 -9.45
C LEU A 63 -0.76 -10.11 -9.93
N GLY A 64 0.54 -9.81 -9.81
CA GLY A 64 1.12 -8.55 -10.29
C GLY A 64 0.83 -8.33 -11.78
N PHE A 65 1.11 -9.31 -12.64
CA PHE A 65 0.80 -9.22 -14.08
C PHE A 65 -0.68 -8.94 -14.34
N ALA A 66 -1.57 -9.65 -13.65
CA ALA A 66 -3.02 -9.47 -13.82
C ALA A 66 -3.51 -8.10 -13.33
N LEU A 67 -2.97 -7.61 -12.21
CA LEU A 67 -3.28 -6.27 -11.70
C LEU A 67 -2.87 -5.18 -12.69
N TYR A 68 -1.67 -5.26 -13.27
CA TYR A 68 -1.24 -4.28 -14.28
C TYR A 68 -2.12 -4.30 -15.53
N ASP A 69 -2.62 -5.46 -15.95
CA ASP A 69 -3.62 -5.54 -17.03
C ASP A 69 -4.93 -4.86 -16.63
N CYS A 70 -5.40 -5.11 -15.40
CA CYS A 70 -6.60 -4.45 -14.88
C CYS A 70 -6.41 -2.93 -14.82
N LEU A 71 -5.29 -2.44 -14.28
CA LEU A 71 -5.01 -1.00 -14.20
C LEU A 71 -4.94 -0.34 -15.58
N LEU A 72 -4.35 -1.04 -16.58
CA LEU A 72 -4.30 -0.54 -17.95
C LEU A 72 -5.72 -0.43 -18.55
N GLY A 73 -6.53 -1.48 -18.41
CA GLY A 73 -7.91 -1.45 -18.88
C GLY A 73 -8.76 -0.40 -18.19
N LEU A 74 -8.63 -0.26 -16.85
CA LEU A 74 -9.29 0.79 -16.09
C LEU A 74 -8.85 2.19 -16.55
N SER A 75 -7.59 2.38 -16.88
CA SER A 75 -7.10 3.64 -17.45
C SER A 75 -7.71 3.94 -18.83
N GLN A 76 -7.96 2.92 -19.67
CA GLN A 76 -8.68 3.06 -20.93
C GLN A 76 -10.16 3.39 -20.71
N ILE A 77 -10.81 2.69 -19.80
CA ILE A 77 -12.19 2.94 -19.40
C ILE A 77 -12.35 4.37 -18.88
N ALA A 78 -11.38 4.89 -18.11
CA ALA A 78 -11.43 6.24 -17.56
C ALA A 78 -11.51 7.33 -18.64
N VAL A 79 -10.82 7.16 -19.77
CA VAL A 79 -10.90 8.11 -20.90
C VAL A 79 -12.33 8.21 -21.41
N ILE A 80 -12.98 7.08 -21.64
CA ILE A 80 -14.36 7.02 -22.12
C ILE A 80 -15.34 7.56 -21.06
N ALA A 81 -15.14 7.17 -19.82
CA ALA A 81 -15.98 7.61 -18.72
C ALA A 81 -15.92 9.13 -18.48
N HIS A 82 -14.81 9.79 -18.80
CA HIS A 82 -14.64 11.24 -18.68
C HIS A 82 -15.13 12.03 -19.89
N ASP A 83 -15.41 11.38 -21.02
CA ASP A 83 -15.98 12.06 -22.18
C ASP A 83 -17.44 12.49 -21.88
N GLN A 84 -17.59 13.78 -21.57
CA GLN A 84 -18.90 14.36 -21.23
C GLN A 84 -19.85 14.46 -22.42
N SER A 85 -19.36 14.34 -23.66
CA SER A 85 -20.20 14.34 -24.87
C SER A 85 -21.02 13.07 -24.99
N LEU A 86 -20.62 12.00 -24.27
CA LEU A 86 -21.26 10.70 -24.31
C LEU A 86 -22.21 10.56 -23.12
N ASN A 87 -23.50 10.60 -23.40
CA ASN A 87 -24.56 10.46 -22.37
C ASN A 87 -24.79 8.97 -22.05
N TYR A 88 -23.84 8.36 -21.36
CA TYR A 88 -23.94 6.97 -20.94
C TYR A 88 -24.73 6.84 -19.62
N GLY A 89 -25.77 6.02 -19.62
CA GLY A 89 -26.49 5.57 -18.42
C GLY A 89 -25.86 4.34 -17.77
N GLY A 90 -26.50 3.82 -16.72
CA GLY A 90 -26.17 2.51 -16.12
C GLY A 90 -24.73 2.41 -15.59
N ALA A 91 -24.02 1.36 -16.00
CA ALA A 91 -22.69 1.05 -15.51
C ALA A 91 -21.64 2.16 -15.75
N TRP A 92 -21.75 2.93 -16.83
CA TRP A 92 -20.85 4.05 -17.09
C TRP A 92 -20.99 5.17 -16.06
N THR A 93 -22.21 5.44 -15.61
CA THR A 93 -22.46 6.41 -14.53
C THR A 93 -21.81 5.94 -13.22
N LEU A 94 -21.92 4.64 -12.92
CA LEU A 94 -21.29 4.01 -11.77
C LEU A 94 -19.76 4.15 -11.82
N ILE A 95 -19.16 3.77 -12.94
CA ILE A 95 -17.71 3.86 -13.18
C ILE A 95 -17.23 5.31 -13.00
N ARG A 96 -17.92 6.28 -13.65
CA ARG A 96 -17.57 7.70 -13.55
C ARG A 96 -17.58 8.19 -12.11
N LYS A 97 -18.59 7.80 -11.33
CA LYS A 97 -18.70 8.17 -9.92
C LYS A 97 -17.54 7.57 -9.11
N VAL A 98 -17.21 6.28 -9.28
CA VAL A 98 -16.08 5.64 -8.58
C VAL A 98 -14.77 6.35 -8.88
N PHE A 99 -14.55 6.77 -10.13
CA PHE A 99 -13.30 7.40 -10.54
C PHE A 99 -13.19 8.87 -10.12
N SER A 100 -14.29 9.57 -9.93
CA SER A 100 -14.27 11.01 -9.65
C SER A 100 -14.54 11.38 -8.19
N THR A 101 -15.24 10.52 -7.43
CA THR A 101 -15.65 10.85 -6.06
C THR A 101 -14.45 10.89 -5.12
N GLY A 102 -14.30 11.97 -4.37
CA GLY A 102 -13.16 12.19 -3.48
C GLY A 102 -11.87 12.61 -4.19
N VAL A 103 -11.88 12.68 -5.53
CA VAL A 103 -10.75 13.13 -6.33
C VAL A 103 -10.85 14.64 -6.57
N PRO A 104 -9.84 15.46 -6.21
CA PRO A 104 -9.82 16.87 -6.52
C PRO A 104 -10.00 17.13 -8.03
N LYS A 105 -10.78 18.17 -8.38
CA LYS A 105 -11.14 18.46 -9.78
C LYS A 105 -9.95 18.49 -10.73
N ILE A 106 -8.83 19.04 -10.27
CA ILE A 106 -7.60 19.17 -11.06
C ILE A 106 -7.04 17.79 -11.49
N TYR A 107 -7.17 16.75 -10.65
CA TYR A 107 -6.76 15.39 -11.01
C TYR A 107 -7.75 14.73 -11.97
N GLN A 108 -9.04 15.09 -11.89
CA GLN A 108 -10.04 14.54 -12.79
C GLN A 108 -9.72 14.90 -14.24
N GLU A 109 -9.19 16.10 -14.49
CA GLU A 109 -8.74 16.54 -15.83
C GLU A 109 -7.57 15.71 -16.37
N LEU A 110 -6.74 15.13 -15.49
CA LEU A 110 -5.57 14.32 -15.86
C LEU A 110 -5.90 12.84 -16.06
N GLN A 111 -7.01 12.36 -15.51
CA GLN A 111 -7.36 10.94 -15.54
C GLN A 111 -7.54 10.39 -16.95
N GLY A 112 -8.06 11.19 -17.87
CA GLY A 112 -8.21 10.84 -19.29
C GLY A 112 -6.94 10.97 -20.11
N MET A 113 -5.85 11.49 -19.55
CA MET A 113 -4.61 11.69 -20.27
C MET A 113 -3.71 10.45 -20.23
N ASN A 114 -2.95 10.27 -21.31
CA ASN A 114 -1.87 9.28 -21.33
C ASN A 114 -2.32 7.89 -20.88
N VAL A 115 -3.25 7.28 -21.61
CA VAL A 115 -3.95 6.03 -21.29
C VAL A 115 -2.99 4.91 -20.85
N LYS A 116 -1.84 4.81 -21.52
CA LYS A 116 -0.82 3.78 -21.24
C LYS A 116 0.03 4.10 -20.00
N HIS A 117 -0.10 5.29 -19.45
CA HIS A 117 0.63 5.68 -18.25
C HIS A 117 -0.13 5.15 -17.01
N ILE A 118 0.29 4.02 -16.54
CA ILE A 118 -0.16 3.36 -15.31
C ILE A 118 1.00 3.34 -14.30
N PRO A 119 0.74 3.12 -12.99
CA PRO A 119 1.79 3.13 -11.98
C PRO A 119 2.90 2.14 -12.32
N LYS A 120 4.15 2.61 -12.34
CA LYS A 120 5.32 1.72 -12.38
C LYS A 120 5.67 1.18 -10.99
N LEU A 121 5.28 1.85 -9.93
CA LEU A 121 5.29 1.39 -8.55
C LEU A 121 3.85 1.12 -8.12
N LEU A 122 3.55 -0.09 -7.72
CA LEU A 122 2.24 -0.54 -7.24
C LEU A 122 2.41 -1.27 -5.92
N LYS A 123 1.60 -0.91 -4.93
CA LYS A 123 1.53 -1.61 -3.65
C LYS A 123 0.18 -2.30 -3.51
N VAL A 124 0.19 -3.47 -2.91
CA VAL A 124 -1.02 -4.24 -2.64
C VAL A 124 -0.96 -4.74 -1.20
N ASP A 125 -1.92 -4.32 -0.40
CA ASP A 125 -2.08 -4.81 0.95
C ASP A 125 -2.91 -6.10 0.93
N LEU A 126 -2.29 -7.18 1.39
CA LEU A 126 -2.87 -8.51 1.45
C LEU A 126 -3.06 -8.93 2.91
N MET A 127 -4.25 -9.44 3.21
CA MET A 127 -4.51 -10.17 4.45
C MET A 127 -4.34 -11.67 4.18
N VAL A 128 -4.04 -12.45 5.21
CA VAL A 128 -3.93 -13.91 5.12
C VAL A 128 -5.13 -14.52 5.83
N ASP A 129 -5.97 -15.25 5.10
CA ASP A 129 -7.13 -15.92 5.67
C ASP A 129 -6.75 -17.15 6.49
N THR A 130 -7.74 -17.79 7.13
CA THR A 130 -7.54 -18.98 7.96
C THR A 130 -6.99 -20.18 7.20
N ASP A 131 -7.17 -20.22 5.88
CA ASP A 131 -6.66 -21.28 5.00
C ASP A 131 -5.25 -20.93 4.46
N GLY A 132 -4.70 -19.80 4.88
CA GLY A 132 -3.40 -19.30 4.46
C GLY A 132 -3.39 -18.65 3.08
N ASN A 133 -4.57 -18.33 2.49
CA ASN A 133 -4.63 -17.66 1.21
C ASN A 133 -4.53 -16.14 1.36
N PHE A 134 -3.90 -15.51 0.37
CA PHE A 134 -3.85 -14.06 0.29
C PHE A 134 -5.16 -13.46 -0.22
N LYS A 135 -5.65 -12.42 0.47
CA LYS A 135 -6.83 -11.64 0.08
C LYS A 135 -6.48 -10.16 0.01
N ILE A 136 -6.90 -9.49 -1.06
CA ILE A 136 -6.60 -8.06 -1.28
C ILE A 136 -7.47 -7.20 -0.34
N ALA A 137 -6.83 -6.47 0.56
CA ALA A 137 -7.48 -5.46 1.37
C ALA A 137 -7.49 -4.09 0.69
N GLU A 138 -6.42 -3.76 -0.07
CA GLU A 138 -6.25 -2.48 -0.76
C GLU A 138 -5.27 -2.62 -1.92
N ILE A 139 -5.54 -1.89 -3.00
CA ILE A 139 -4.57 -1.64 -4.09
C ILE A 139 -4.19 -0.17 -4.00
N ASP A 140 -2.90 0.12 -3.88
CA ASP A 140 -2.39 1.48 -3.78
C ASP A 140 -1.50 1.79 -5.00
N GLY A 141 -2.11 2.39 -5.99
CA GLY A 141 -1.48 2.83 -7.24
C GLY A 141 -1.37 4.34 -7.36
N HIS A 142 -1.40 5.09 -6.25
CA HIS A 142 -1.45 6.56 -6.32
C HIS A 142 -0.53 7.30 -5.34
N ASN A 143 0.20 6.60 -4.46
CA ASN A 143 1.13 7.26 -3.54
C ASN A 143 2.47 6.54 -3.37
N LYS A 144 3.47 7.28 -2.92
CA LYS A 144 4.88 6.89 -2.79
C LYS A 144 5.27 6.20 -1.48
N HIS A 145 4.38 6.23 -0.46
CA HIS A 145 4.73 5.73 0.87
C HIS A 145 5.09 4.24 0.87
N GLY A 146 5.98 3.82 1.76
CA GLY A 146 6.41 2.44 1.94
C GLY A 146 7.77 2.09 1.34
N LEU A 147 8.43 2.99 0.62
CA LEU A 147 9.76 2.76 0.04
C LEU A 147 10.84 2.59 1.12
N GLY A 148 10.83 3.46 2.12
CA GLY A 148 11.77 3.38 3.24
C GLY A 148 11.47 2.21 4.17
N TYR A 149 10.19 1.90 4.40
CA TYR A 149 9.82 0.71 5.20
C TYR A 149 10.22 -0.59 4.51
N SER A 150 10.07 -0.69 3.18
CA SER A 150 10.58 -1.79 2.39
C SER A 150 12.10 -1.95 2.57
N THR A 151 12.83 -0.85 2.43
CA THR A 151 14.29 -0.81 2.64
C THR A 151 14.67 -1.28 4.03
N LEU A 152 13.95 -0.88 5.08
CA LEU A 152 14.21 -1.36 6.45
C LEU A 152 13.94 -2.84 6.61
N GLY A 153 12.82 -3.34 6.08
CA GLY A 153 12.51 -4.77 6.07
C GLY A 153 13.62 -5.60 5.42
N LEU A 154 14.15 -5.10 4.29
CA LEU A 154 15.30 -5.69 3.61
C LEU A 154 16.55 -5.70 4.49
N ARG A 155 16.92 -4.56 5.10
CA ARG A 155 18.09 -4.43 5.99
C ARG A 155 17.98 -5.31 7.23
N PHE A 156 16.81 -5.41 7.86
CA PHE A 156 16.56 -6.33 8.98
C PHE A 156 16.79 -7.78 8.57
N ARG A 157 16.24 -8.19 7.44
CA ARG A 157 16.45 -9.52 6.89
C ARG A 157 17.92 -9.78 6.61
N GLU A 158 18.64 -8.87 5.99
CA GLU A 158 20.08 -9.00 5.70
C GLU A 158 20.92 -9.11 6.97
N ALA A 159 20.61 -8.31 7.99
CA ALA A 159 21.29 -8.36 9.28
C ALA A 159 21.11 -9.72 10.00
N LEU A 160 19.92 -10.34 9.85
CA LEU A 160 19.58 -11.59 10.54
C LEU A 160 19.89 -12.84 9.70
N TYR A 161 19.66 -12.78 8.38
CA TYR A 161 19.72 -13.91 7.45
C TYR A 161 20.45 -13.53 6.14
N PRO A 162 21.74 -13.17 6.19
CA PRO A 162 22.44 -12.61 5.03
C PRO A 162 22.57 -13.59 3.86
N GLN A 163 22.46 -14.90 4.11
CA GLN A 163 22.58 -15.95 3.09
C GLN A 163 21.21 -16.44 2.57
N ALA A 164 20.09 -15.92 3.10
CA ALA A 164 18.76 -16.35 2.66
C ALA A 164 18.42 -15.75 1.29
N GLU A 165 17.80 -16.56 0.44
CA GLU A 165 17.19 -16.07 -0.80
C GLU A 165 16.07 -15.05 -0.47
N ALA A 166 16.00 -13.98 -1.22
CA ALA A 166 15.02 -12.91 -0.99
C ALA A 166 14.56 -12.26 -2.28
N LEU A 167 13.46 -11.52 -2.18
CA LEU A 167 13.01 -10.63 -3.23
C LEU A 167 14.05 -9.50 -3.46
N PRO A 168 14.11 -8.93 -4.68
CA PRO A 168 15.19 -8.01 -5.06
C PRO A 168 15.23 -6.69 -4.27
N GLY A 169 14.12 -6.29 -3.65
CA GLY A 169 13.95 -5.00 -2.98
C GLY A 169 13.34 -3.92 -3.90
N THR A 170 12.41 -3.16 -3.35
CA THR A 170 11.62 -2.19 -4.12
C THR A 170 12.47 -1.06 -4.67
N VAL A 171 13.28 -0.40 -3.82
CA VAL A 171 14.09 0.74 -4.24
C VAL A 171 15.15 0.33 -5.25
N LYS A 172 15.78 -0.85 -5.07
CA LYS A 172 16.73 -1.41 -6.06
C LYS A 172 16.07 -1.61 -7.42
N THR A 173 14.89 -2.26 -7.45
CA THR A 173 14.16 -2.52 -8.69
C THR A 173 13.68 -1.22 -9.34
N LEU A 174 13.21 -0.27 -8.53
CA LEU A 174 12.77 1.03 -9.01
C LEU A 174 13.95 1.86 -9.55
N SER A 175 15.13 1.78 -8.93
CA SER A 175 16.35 2.43 -9.43
C SER A 175 16.72 1.92 -10.84
N ALA A 176 16.64 0.60 -11.04
CA ALA A 176 16.87 0.02 -12.36
C ALA A 176 15.86 0.54 -13.41
N GLU A 177 14.58 0.68 -13.03
CA GLU A 177 13.54 1.25 -13.91
C GLU A 177 13.79 2.72 -14.20
N VAL A 178 14.18 3.53 -13.20
CA VAL A 178 14.57 4.95 -13.37
C VAL A 178 15.69 5.08 -14.38
N ILE A 179 16.74 4.26 -14.24
CA ILE A 179 17.88 4.23 -15.18
C ILE A 179 17.45 3.80 -16.59
N ARG A 180 16.58 2.79 -16.69
CA ARG A 180 16.01 2.31 -17.97
C ARG A 180 15.22 3.40 -18.69
N LEU A 181 14.55 4.28 -17.95
CA LEU A 181 13.85 5.45 -18.47
C LEU A 181 14.79 6.59 -18.92
N GLY A 182 16.10 6.45 -18.72
CA GLY A 182 17.10 7.46 -19.09
C GLY A 182 17.39 8.51 -18.01
N TYR A 183 16.90 8.31 -16.78
CA TYR A 183 17.11 9.23 -15.66
C TYR A 183 18.22 8.73 -14.73
N ARG A 184 18.88 9.67 -14.05
CA ARG A 184 19.82 9.43 -12.94
C ARG A 184 19.39 10.16 -11.68
N GLU A 185 18.29 10.90 -11.77
CA GLU A 185 17.68 11.62 -10.67
C GLU A 185 16.17 11.32 -10.63
N ILE A 186 15.65 11.20 -9.43
CA ILE A 186 14.21 11.11 -9.17
C ILE A 186 13.84 12.11 -8.08
N LYS A 187 12.70 12.77 -8.24
CA LYS A 187 12.19 13.74 -7.29
C LYS A 187 11.06 13.13 -6.45
N LEU A 188 11.26 13.14 -5.14
CA LEU A 188 10.27 12.77 -4.15
C LEU A 188 9.68 14.08 -3.60
N PHE A 189 8.54 14.47 -4.16
CA PHE A 189 7.83 15.68 -3.78
C PHE A 189 6.75 15.32 -2.76
N TYR A 190 6.62 16.10 -1.66
CA TYR A 190 5.65 15.82 -0.61
C TYR A 190 4.80 17.06 -0.24
N ALA A 191 3.52 16.81 0.09
CA ALA A 191 2.64 17.82 0.67
C ALA A 191 2.98 18.06 2.15
N ASP A 192 2.69 19.24 2.68
CA ASP A 192 3.05 19.59 4.06
C ASP A 192 2.50 18.61 5.10
N ARG A 193 1.30 18.08 4.90
CA ARG A 193 0.71 17.02 5.74
C ARG A 193 1.48 15.70 5.74
N GLU A 194 2.39 15.48 4.77
CA GLU A 194 3.22 14.29 4.66
C GLU A 194 4.59 14.43 5.34
N ARG A 195 4.88 15.57 6.00
CA ARG A 195 6.14 15.81 6.74
C ARG A 195 6.47 14.70 7.74
N PHE A 196 5.45 14.05 8.28
CA PHE A 196 5.61 12.90 9.15
C PHE A 196 6.43 11.77 8.51
N TYR A 197 6.37 11.61 7.19
CA TYR A 197 7.07 10.56 6.45
C TYR A 197 8.48 10.94 5.99
N ILE A 198 8.99 12.14 6.28
CA ILE A 198 10.35 12.56 5.88
C ILE A 198 11.41 11.52 6.29
N PRO A 199 11.44 10.96 7.52
CA PRO A 199 12.43 9.95 7.88
C PRO A 199 12.34 8.67 7.02
N GLU A 200 11.13 8.30 6.58
CA GLU A 200 10.92 7.18 5.64
C GLU A 200 11.49 7.51 4.26
N PHE A 201 11.28 8.74 3.79
CA PHE A 201 11.82 9.20 2.52
C PHE A 201 13.35 9.27 2.53
N GLU A 202 13.96 9.70 3.64
CA GLU A 202 15.43 9.73 3.82
C GLU A 202 16.04 8.32 3.75
N VAL A 203 15.37 7.31 4.31
CA VAL A 203 15.80 5.91 4.17
C VAL A 203 15.76 5.45 2.72
N ALA A 204 14.69 5.79 2.00
CA ALA A 204 14.57 5.48 0.57
C ALA A 204 15.64 6.23 -0.24
N GLN A 205 15.91 7.51 0.06
CA GLN A 205 16.95 8.32 -0.59
C GLN A 205 18.33 7.67 -0.47
N GLN A 206 18.70 7.25 0.75
CA GLN A 206 19.97 6.54 0.98
C GLN A 206 20.07 5.26 0.13
N GLU A 207 18.98 4.54 -0.01
CA GLU A 207 18.95 3.30 -0.79
C GLU A 207 19.01 3.58 -2.30
N PHE A 208 18.30 4.61 -2.80
CA PHE A 208 18.45 5.06 -4.19
C PHE A 208 19.91 5.41 -4.54
N ALA A 209 20.60 6.12 -3.64
CA ALA A 209 22.00 6.50 -3.83
C ALA A 209 22.91 5.26 -3.98
N LYS A 210 22.71 4.21 -3.19
CA LYS A 210 23.45 2.93 -3.33
C LYS A 210 23.29 2.27 -4.71
N HIS A 211 22.16 2.55 -5.37
CA HIS A 211 21.83 2.01 -6.69
C HIS A 211 22.07 3.03 -7.83
N GLY A 212 22.82 4.10 -7.58
CA GLY A 212 23.26 5.06 -8.58
C GLY A 212 22.16 6.02 -9.07
N VAL A 213 21.12 6.23 -8.26
CA VAL A 213 20.06 7.20 -8.52
C VAL A 213 20.08 8.28 -7.43
N ASN A 214 20.19 9.55 -7.84
CA ASN A 214 20.02 10.69 -6.94
C ASN A 214 18.53 10.89 -6.64
N CYS A 215 18.13 10.83 -5.36
CA CYS A 215 16.75 11.11 -4.95
C CYS A 215 16.69 12.48 -4.25
N VAL A 216 16.01 13.42 -4.85
CA VAL A 216 15.80 14.77 -4.30
C VAL A 216 14.48 14.78 -3.53
N ILE A 217 14.54 15.01 -2.22
CA ILE A 217 13.35 15.14 -1.36
C ILE A 217 13.06 16.63 -1.20
N ALA A 218 11.80 17.04 -1.48
CA ALA A 218 11.39 18.43 -1.32
C ALA A 218 9.90 18.55 -0.99
N GLY A 219 9.56 19.46 -0.08
CA GLY A 219 8.19 19.75 0.31
C GLY A 219 7.55 20.88 -0.48
N GLU A 220 6.22 20.94 -0.48
CA GLU A 220 5.48 22.01 -1.18
C GLU A 220 5.83 23.42 -0.71
N MET A 221 6.29 23.58 0.52
CA MET A 221 6.71 24.86 1.09
C MET A 221 8.18 25.20 0.82
N GLU A 222 8.95 24.29 0.27
CA GLU A 222 10.41 24.39 0.09
C GLU A 222 10.81 24.63 -1.36
N VAL A 223 9.89 24.38 -2.29
CA VAL A 223 10.17 24.44 -3.73
C VAL A 223 9.74 25.77 -4.34
N ASP A 224 10.52 26.19 -5.32
CA ASP A 224 10.12 27.23 -6.27
C ASP A 224 9.61 26.61 -7.59
N GLU A 225 9.25 27.47 -8.50
CA GLU A 225 8.67 27.08 -9.79
C GLU A 225 9.64 26.31 -10.68
N THR A 226 10.95 26.51 -10.52
CA THR A 226 12.00 25.88 -11.34
C THR A 226 12.10 24.37 -11.03
N PHE A 227 11.67 23.96 -9.84
CA PHE A 227 11.65 22.55 -9.44
C PHE A 227 10.85 21.67 -10.41
N PHE A 228 9.81 22.23 -11.07
CA PHE A 228 8.91 21.52 -11.98
C PHE A 228 9.22 21.77 -13.47
N GLU A 229 10.31 22.38 -13.81
CA GLU A 229 10.64 22.64 -15.23
C GLU A 229 10.94 21.35 -16.01
N LYS A 230 11.59 20.39 -15.36
CA LYS A 230 11.90 19.07 -15.93
C LYS A 230 12.17 18.02 -14.86
N GLY A 231 12.02 16.75 -15.21
CA GLY A 231 12.50 15.62 -14.42
C GLY A 231 11.47 14.50 -14.22
N LEU A 232 11.92 13.48 -13.52
CA LEU A 232 11.10 12.34 -13.13
C LEU A 232 10.70 12.47 -11.67
N PHE A 233 9.41 12.43 -11.40
CA PHE A 233 8.82 12.47 -10.05
C PHE A 233 8.30 11.09 -9.66
N ILE A 234 8.29 10.78 -8.36
CA ILE A 234 7.68 9.53 -7.91
C ILE A 234 6.17 9.61 -8.08
N ASP A 235 5.53 10.63 -7.52
CA ASP A 235 4.09 10.88 -7.63
C ASP A 235 3.78 12.38 -7.55
N LEU A 236 2.51 12.72 -7.66
CA LEU A 236 1.97 14.04 -7.34
C LEU A 236 1.06 13.93 -6.11
N PRO A 237 1.47 14.44 -4.94
CA PRO A 237 0.65 14.42 -3.74
C PRO A 237 -0.53 15.41 -3.82
N PHE A 238 -1.57 15.22 -3.00
CA PHE A 238 -2.61 16.23 -2.82
C PHE A 238 -2.06 17.39 -1.98
N LEU A 239 -1.79 18.53 -2.63
CA LEU A 239 -1.22 19.72 -2.00
C LEU A 239 -2.21 20.36 -1.02
N ASN A 240 -1.68 20.91 0.08
CA ASN A 240 -2.46 21.55 1.14
C ASN A 240 -2.39 23.09 1.06
N HIS A 241 -1.19 23.63 0.81
CA HIS A 241 -0.92 25.08 0.91
C HIS A 241 -0.60 25.68 -0.45
N ARG A 242 0.20 25.00 -1.25
CA ARG A 242 0.68 25.51 -2.54
C ARG A 242 -0.15 24.94 -3.70
N VAL A 243 -1.46 25.11 -3.63
CA VAL A 243 -2.38 24.72 -4.72
C VAL A 243 -2.11 25.47 -6.03
N ASP A 244 -1.47 26.64 -5.96
CA ASP A 244 -0.97 27.41 -7.10
C ASP A 244 0.01 26.61 -7.96
N LEU A 245 0.79 25.69 -7.38
CA LEU A 245 1.74 24.85 -8.11
C LEU A 245 1.06 23.88 -9.08
N TYR A 246 -0.20 23.51 -8.85
CA TYR A 246 -0.89 22.53 -9.71
C TYR A 246 -0.91 22.93 -11.18
N GLU A 247 -1.26 24.18 -11.51
CA GLU A 247 -1.34 24.63 -12.89
C GLU A 247 0.00 24.48 -13.61
N ARG A 248 1.09 24.81 -12.91
CA ARG A 248 2.44 24.67 -13.42
C ARG A 248 2.84 23.21 -13.61
N ILE A 249 2.64 22.38 -12.59
CA ILE A 249 2.96 20.95 -12.63
C ILE A 249 2.21 20.28 -13.78
N ILE A 250 0.91 20.54 -13.90
CA ILE A 250 0.07 19.98 -14.96
C ILE A 250 0.49 20.48 -16.33
N SER A 251 0.80 21.77 -16.47
CA SER A 251 1.31 22.32 -17.72
C SER A 251 2.64 21.67 -18.12
N ALA A 252 3.57 21.49 -17.18
CA ALA A 252 4.84 20.81 -17.44
C ALA A 252 4.62 19.33 -17.82
N TYR A 253 3.72 18.63 -17.14
CA TYR A 253 3.36 17.24 -17.45
C TYR A 253 2.70 17.11 -18.83
N LYS A 254 1.73 17.97 -19.15
CA LYS A 254 1.08 18.01 -20.48
C LYS A 254 2.06 18.25 -21.61
N ARG A 255 3.12 19.03 -21.38
CA ARG A 255 4.19 19.29 -22.37
C ARG A 255 5.29 18.22 -22.38
N GLY A 256 5.17 17.15 -21.58
CA GLY A 256 6.21 16.12 -21.49
C GLY A 256 7.53 16.58 -20.89
N LYS A 257 7.53 17.67 -20.13
CA LYS A 257 8.71 18.18 -19.43
C LYS A 257 9.01 17.42 -18.16
N ILE A 258 7.95 16.95 -17.48
CA ILE A 258 8.05 16.10 -16.30
C ILE A 258 7.31 14.81 -16.55
N GLU A 259 7.77 13.75 -15.91
CA GLU A 259 7.16 12.43 -15.89
C GLU A 259 6.92 11.97 -14.45
N PHE A 260 6.03 11.00 -14.27
CA PHE A 260 5.73 10.38 -12.97
C PHE A 260 5.93 8.87 -13.03
N ILE A 261 6.50 8.29 -11.99
CA ILE A 261 6.51 6.84 -11.75
C ILE A 261 5.09 6.35 -11.44
N ILE A 262 4.37 7.11 -10.62
CA ILE A 262 2.97 6.91 -10.29
C ILE A 262 2.19 8.08 -10.89
N PRO A 263 1.42 7.86 -11.96
CA PRO A 263 0.72 8.95 -12.63
C PRO A 263 -0.32 9.59 -11.72
N PRO A 264 -0.67 10.87 -11.93
CA PRO A 264 -1.68 11.58 -11.15
C PRO A 264 -3.10 11.09 -11.50
N LYS A 265 -3.37 9.81 -11.24
CA LYS A 265 -4.64 9.10 -11.46
C LYS A 265 -5.10 8.44 -10.16
N PRO A 266 -5.59 9.20 -9.16
CA PRO A 266 -5.91 8.68 -7.84
C PRO A 266 -6.91 7.53 -7.84
N PHE A 267 -7.78 7.42 -8.85
CA PHE A 267 -8.73 6.32 -8.95
C PHE A 267 -8.05 4.94 -9.06
N LEU A 268 -6.79 4.86 -9.52
CA LEU A 268 -6.03 3.61 -9.58
C LEU A 268 -5.63 3.08 -8.19
N GLY A 269 -5.85 3.86 -7.13
CA GLY A 269 -5.74 3.46 -5.73
C GLY A 269 -7.05 3.56 -4.96
N ALA A 270 -8.16 3.90 -5.63
CA ALA A 270 -9.45 4.00 -4.98
C ALA A 270 -10.01 2.61 -4.63
N LYS A 271 -10.48 2.44 -3.40
CA LYS A 271 -11.07 1.15 -2.94
C LYS A 271 -12.32 0.76 -3.72
N GLY A 272 -13.05 1.76 -4.26
CA GLY A 272 -14.18 1.52 -5.17
C GLY A 272 -13.83 0.71 -6.42
N VAL A 273 -12.58 0.75 -6.86
CA VAL A 273 -12.08 -0.08 -7.98
C VAL A 273 -12.13 -1.57 -7.65
N LEU A 274 -11.92 -1.96 -6.39
CA LEU A 274 -12.06 -3.36 -5.98
C LEU A 274 -13.49 -3.85 -6.16
N ALA A 275 -14.48 -3.01 -5.81
CA ALA A 275 -15.89 -3.33 -6.00
C ALA A 275 -16.27 -3.43 -7.50
N LEU A 276 -15.74 -2.55 -8.36
CA LEU A 276 -15.95 -2.67 -9.82
C LEU A 276 -15.35 -3.98 -10.37
N LEU A 277 -14.12 -4.32 -9.98
CA LEU A 277 -13.45 -5.54 -10.43
C LEU A 277 -14.12 -6.81 -9.87
N ARG A 278 -14.64 -6.74 -8.65
CA ARG A 278 -15.28 -7.89 -7.98
C ARG A 278 -16.61 -8.29 -8.62
N ASN A 279 -17.37 -7.41 -9.11
CA ASN A 279 -18.68 -7.48 -9.81
C ASN A 279 -19.33 -8.86 -10.08
N ASP A 280 -18.79 -9.96 -9.84
CA ASP A 280 -19.22 -11.37 -9.97
C ASP A 280 -20.38 -11.67 -10.96
N GLY A 281 -20.60 -10.78 -11.96
CA GLY A 281 -21.71 -10.86 -12.89
C GLY A 281 -23.02 -10.21 -12.41
N GLU A 282 -23.03 -9.58 -11.23
CA GLU A 282 -24.23 -8.89 -10.69
C GLU A 282 -24.70 -7.74 -11.59
N ASN A 283 -23.75 -7.06 -12.29
CA ASN A 283 -24.05 -6.05 -13.29
C ASN A 283 -23.47 -6.46 -14.65
N GLU A 284 -24.33 -7.02 -15.52
CA GLU A 284 -23.93 -7.52 -16.84
C GLU A 284 -23.31 -6.42 -17.73
N GLN A 285 -23.83 -5.18 -17.66
CA GLN A 285 -23.28 -4.07 -18.43
C GLN A 285 -21.86 -3.70 -17.96
N LEU A 286 -21.63 -3.69 -16.64
CA LEU A 286 -20.29 -3.47 -16.08
C LEU A 286 -19.33 -4.60 -16.49
N GLU A 287 -19.80 -5.85 -16.42
CA GLU A 287 -19.00 -7.00 -16.85
C GLU A 287 -18.60 -6.91 -18.31
N ALA A 288 -19.53 -6.56 -19.19
CA ALA A 288 -19.24 -6.37 -20.63
C ALA A 288 -18.21 -5.25 -20.84
N ILE A 289 -18.33 -4.13 -20.13
CA ILE A 289 -17.35 -3.04 -20.19
C ILE A 289 -15.97 -3.54 -19.71
N LEU A 290 -15.88 -4.19 -18.56
CA LEU A 290 -14.61 -4.67 -18.04
C LEU A 290 -13.94 -5.64 -19.04
N GLN A 291 -14.68 -6.60 -19.59
CA GLN A 291 -14.15 -7.59 -20.54
C GLN A 291 -13.78 -6.99 -21.90
N ALA A 292 -14.34 -5.85 -22.29
CA ALA A 292 -13.94 -5.15 -23.50
C ALA A 292 -12.53 -4.53 -23.41
N PHE A 293 -12.07 -4.21 -22.22
CA PHE A 293 -10.79 -3.51 -22.00
C PHE A 293 -9.76 -4.32 -21.21
N ILE A 294 -10.18 -5.37 -20.51
CA ILE A 294 -9.32 -6.18 -19.64
C ILE A 294 -9.46 -7.64 -20.03
N ARG A 295 -8.34 -8.34 -20.12
CA ARG A 295 -8.38 -9.78 -20.41
C ARG A 295 -9.18 -10.53 -19.35
N LYS A 296 -10.12 -11.37 -19.77
CA LYS A 296 -10.97 -12.16 -18.86
C LYS A 296 -10.16 -12.98 -17.85
N SER A 297 -9.05 -13.58 -18.28
CA SER A 297 -8.15 -14.33 -17.39
C SER A 297 -7.56 -13.48 -16.30
N SER A 298 -7.19 -12.21 -16.58
CA SER A 298 -6.66 -11.27 -15.60
C SER A 298 -7.74 -10.84 -14.60
N ILE A 299 -8.95 -10.54 -15.09
CA ILE A 299 -10.10 -10.23 -14.21
C ILE A 299 -10.36 -11.40 -13.25
N ASN A 300 -10.48 -12.62 -13.78
CA ASN A 300 -10.78 -13.81 -12.97
C ASN A 300 -9.70 -14.10 -11.93
N LEU A 301 -8.43 -13.95 -12.32
CA LEU A 301 -7.31 -14.12 -11.37
C LEU A 301 -7.40 -13.10 -10.23
N VAL A 302 -7.56 -11.81 -10.54
CA VAL A 302 -7.64 -10.74 -9.53
C VAL A 302 -8.87 -10.93 -8.64
N ARG A 303 -10.02 -11.30 -9.19
CA ARG A 303 -11.26 -11.61 -8.43
C ARG A 303 -11.06 -12.69 -7.37
N GLY A 304 -10.26 -13.71 -7.65
CA GLY A 304 -9.95 -14.77 -6.69
C GLY A 304 -9.25 -14.26 -5.42
N PHE A 305 -8.58 -13.12 -5.52
CA PHE A 305 -7.94 -12.46 -4.38
C PHE A 305 -8.81 -11.39 -3.71
N ILE A 306 -9.82 -10.82 -4.38
CA ILE A 306 -10.67 -9.77 -3.81
C ILE A 306 -11.76 -10.44 -2.95
N PRO A 307 -11.87 -10.15 -1.64
CA PRO A 307 -13.02 -10.54 -0.83
C PRO A 307 -14.33 -9.99 -1.43
N GLU A 308 -15.45 -10.47 -1.00
CA GLU A 308 -16.74 -9.88 -1.36
C GLU A 308 -16.71 -8.37 -1.08
N THR A 309 -16.96 -7.54 -2.10
CA THR A 309 -16.76 -6.09 -2.01
C THR A 309 -17.83 -5.35 -2.82
N PHE A 310 -18.56 -4.45 -2.16
CA PHE A 310 -19.67 -3.69 -2.75
C PHE A 310 -19.44 -2.19 -2.65
N LEU A 311 -20.05 -1.47 -3.59
CA LEU A 311 -20.17 -0.01 -3.49
C LEU A 311 -21.34 0.35 -2.58
N VAL A 312 -21.14 1.35 -1.72
CA VAL A 312 -22.15 1.89 -0.81
C VAL A 312 -22.46 3.34 -1.20
N GLY A 313 -23.75 3.67 -1.36
CA GLY A 313 -24.20 5.02 -1.73
C GLY A 313 -25.57 5.02 -2.38
N LYS A 314 -26.13 6.19 -2.65
CA LYS A 314 -27.53 6.39 -3.12
C LYS A 314 -27.98 5.59 -4.36
N GLN A 315 -27.06 5.15 -5.18
CA GLN A 315 -27.35 4.43 -6.45
C GLN A 315 -26.70 3.05 -6.48
N ALA A 316 -26.23 2.59 -5.32
CA ALA A 316 -25.69 1.25 -5.11
C ALA A 316 -26.79 0.37 -4.47
N GLU A 317 -26.38 -0.60 -3.67
CA GLU A 317 -27.31 -1.47 -2.96
C GLU A 317 -28.17 -0.71 -1.95
N THR A 318 -29.38 -1.22 -1.70
CA THR A 318 -30.26 -0.68 -0.66
C THR A 318 -29.71 -1.02 0.73
N ILE A 319 -30.07 -0.21 1.71
CA ILE A 319 -29.64 -0.46 3.11
C ILE A 319 -30.14 -1.83 3.60
N ASP A 320 -31.34 -2.25 3.21
CA ASP A 320 -31.90 -3.54 3.60
C ASP A 320 -31.10 -4.72 3.03
N SER A 321 -30.69 -4.65 1.75
CA SER A 321 -29.81 -5.64 1.11
C SER A 321 -28.45 -5.73 1.82
N ILE A 322 -27.88 -4.57 2.18
CA ILE A 322 -26.62 -4.50 2.92
C ILE A 322 -26.78 -5.12 4.31
N GLN A 323 -27.86 -4.82 5.04
CA GLN A 323 -28.13 -5.36 6.37
C GLN A 323 -28.31 -6.89 6.34
N GLU A 324 -29.00 -7.43 5.33
CA GLU A 324 -29.11 -8.88 5.15
C GLU A 324 -27.72 -9.53 4.97
N ARG A 325 -26.82 -8.92 4.22
CA ARG A 325 -25.45 -9.45 4.04
C ARG A 325 -24.64 -9.39 5.35
N ILE A 326 -24.70 -8.26 6.07
CA ILE A 326 -23.99 -8.08 7.36
C ILE A 326 -24.47 -9.06 8.42
N SER A 327 -25.76 -9.44 8.40
CA SER A 327 -26.28 -10.45 9.33
C SER A 327 -25.65 -11.84 9.14
N ARG A 328 -25.09 -12.13 7.98
CA ARG A 328 -24.48 -13.43 7.61
C ARG A 328 -22.96 -13.44 7.71
N LYS A 329 -22.31 -12.30 7.52
CA LYS A 329 -20.85 -12.15 7.46
C LYS A 329 -20.40 -10.85 8.10
N ARG A 330 -19.14 -10.80 8.52
CA ARG A 330 -18.52 -9.56 9.01
C ARG A 330 -17.98 -8.77 7.83
N PHE A 331 -18.12 -7.45 7.92
CA PHE A 331 -17.66 -6.52 6.89
C PHE A 331 -16.86 -5.36 7.50
N VAL A 332 -16.10 -4.70 6.63
CA VAL A 332 -15.37 -3.47 6.91
C VAL A 332 -15.88 -2.42 5.94
N LEU A 333 -16.44 -1.33 6.48
CA LEU A 333 -16.84 -0.14 5.70
C LEU A 333 -15.62 0.76 5.53
N LYS A 334 -15.31 1.13 4.29
CA LYS A 334 -14.11 1.92 3.96
C LYS A 334 -14.47 3.10 3.07
N GLU A 335 -13.95 4.28 3.39
CA GLU A 335 -13.98 5.40 2.45
C GLU A 335 -13.09 5.10 1.25
N SER A 336 -13.59 5.33 0.03
CA SER A 336 -12.93 4.91 -1.22
C SER A 336 -11.54 5.52 -1.40
N ILE A 337 -11.38 6.81 -1.10
CA ILE A 337 -10.10 7.51 -1.13
C ILE A 337 -9.77 8.00 0.28
N SER A 338 -9.03 7.19 1.01
CA SER A 338 -8.58 7.48 2.37
C SER A 338 -7.26 6.78 2.66
N SER A 339 -6.55 7.21 3.69
CA SER A 339 -5.27 6.61 4.12
C SER A 339 -5.17 6.52 5.65
N GLY A 340 -4.29 5.63 6.14
CA GLY A 340 -3.96 5.53 7.56
C GLY A 340 -5.13 5.12 8.45
N MET A 341 -6.00 4.23 7.98
CA MET A 341 -7.22 3.76 8.67
C MET A 341 -8.29 4.83 8.90
N LYS A 342 -8.08 6.07 8.45
CA LYS A 342 -9.15 7.09 8.45
C LYS A 342 -10.27 6.65 7.52
N GLY A 343 -11.51 6.71 8.01
CA GLY A 343 -12.66 6.24 7.22
C GLY A 343 -12.72 4.71 7.07
N THR A 344 -12.22 3.94 8.04
CA THR A 344 -12.33 2.48 8.10
C THR A 344 -13.05 2.08 9.38
N PHE A 345 -14.15 1.33 9.25
CA PHE A 345 -15.02 0.90 10.36
C PHE A 345 -15.34 -0.58 10.20
N PHE A 346 -15.10 -1.35 11.25
CA PHE A 346 -15.45 -2.77 11.30
C PHE A 346 -16.91 -2.94 11.73
N SER A 347 -17.57 -3.99 11.29
CA SER A 347 -18.98 -4.25 11.61
C SER A 347 -19.29 -4.43 13.10
N ASP A 348 -18.28 -4.59 13.96
CA ASP A 348 -18.38 -4.61 15.41
C ASP A 348 -17.96 -3.29 16.10
N ASP A 349 -17.65 -2.25 15.34
CA ASP A 349 -17.39 -0.92 15.88
C ASP A 349 -18.72 -0.23 16.25
N GLU A 350 -18.77 0.44 17.40
CA GLU A 350 -19.98 1.14 17.89
C GLU A 350 -20.54 2.18 16.90
N LYS A 351 -19.69 2.74 16.04
CA LYS A 351 -20.07 3.76 15.06
C LYS A 351 -20.47 3.18 13.70
N PHE A 352 -20.34 1.87 13.50
CA PHE A 352 -20.49 1.26 12.19
C PHE A 352 -21.86 1.56 11.56
N ASP A 353 -22.96 1.28 12.24
CA ASP A 353 -24.31 1.47 11.71
C ASP A 353 -24.63 2.94 11.41
N THR A 354 -24.13 3.86 12.25
CA THR A 354 -24.30 5.29 12.02
C THR A 354 -23.57 5.74 10.77
N VAL A 355 -22.31 5.31 10.60
CA VAL A 355 -21.50 5.67 9.43
C VAL A 355 -22.04 4.98 8.18
N LEU A 356 -22.50 3.74 8.28
CA LEU A 356 -23.12 3.01 7.15
C LEU A 356 -24.37 3.75 6.65
N SER A 357 -25.25 4.18 7.55
CA SER A 357 -26.45 4.97 7.19
C SER A 357 -26.08 6.28 6.50
N GLN A 358 -25.04 6.96 6.99
CA GLN A 358 -24.51 8.16 6.34
C GLN A 358 -23.93 7.83 4.95
N ALA A 359 -23.14 6.77 4.82
CA ALA A 359 -22.55 6.33 3.57
C ALA A 359 -23.63 6.02 2.52
N CYS A 360 -24.72 5.34 2.89
CA CYS A 360 -25.86 5.06 2.00
C CYS A 360 -26.56 6.33 1.50
N SER A 361 -26.48 7.42 2.25
CA SER A 361 -27.10 8.70 1.86
C SER A 361 -26.23 9.55 0.92
N THR A 362 -24.97 9.19 0.73
CA THR A 362 -23.99 9.95 -0.05
C THR A 362 -23.81 9.42 -1.48
N ASN A 363 -23.00 10.09 -2.28
CA ASN A 363 -22.54 9.56 -3.57
C ASN A 363 -21.39 8.58 -3.34
N LEU A 364 -21.42 7.42 -3.93
CA LEU A 364 -20.47 6.30 -4.03
C LEU A 364 -19.02 6.52 -3.52
N ASN A 365 -18.89 7.05 -2.31
CA ASN A 365 -17.60 7.36 -1.70
C ASN A 365 -17.09 6.22 -0.80
N TRP A 366 -17.91 5.19 -0.61
CA TRP A 366 -17.68 4.13 0.33
C TRP A 366 -17.75 2.76 -0.33
N VAL A 367 -17.02 1.81 0.25
CA VAL A 367 -17.10 0.39 -0.08
C VAL A 367 -17.32 -0.42 1.18
N LEU A 368 -18.10 -1.46 1.06
CA LEU A 368 -18.26 -2.50 2.07
C LEU A 368 -17.50 -3.73 1.58
N GLN A 369 -16.45 -4.13 2.30
CA GLN A 369 -15.63 -5.27 1.99
C GLN A 369 -15.74 -6.33 3.08
N GLU A 370 -15.94 -7.60 2.71
CA GLU A 370 -15.93 -8.72 3.64
C GLU A 370 -14.66 -8.70 4.49
N GLU A 371 -14.82 -8.78 5.82
CA GLU A 371 -13.69 -8.86 6.74
C GLU A 371 -12.98 -10.21 6.55
N VAL A 372 -11.73 -10.16 6.14
CA VAL A 372 -10.92 -11.38 6.02
C VAL A 372 -10.68 -11.92 7.41
N ALA A 373 -11.14 -13.14 7.67
CA ALA A 373 -10.85 -13.87 8.91
C ALA A 373 -9.32 -14.14 8.96
N ASN A 374 -8.57 -13.17 9.47
CA ASN A 374 -7.12 -13.21 9.52
C ASN A 374 -6.65 -14.25 10.53
N CYS A 375 -5.83 -15.20 10.10
CA CYS A 375 -5.25 -16.23 10.95
C CYS A 375 -4.21 -15.63 11.90
N PRO A 376 -4.39 -15.69 13.23
CA PRO A 376 -3.38 -15.21 14.16
C PRO A 376 -2.07 -15.95 13.99
N GLN A 377 -0.96 -15.22 14.07
CA GLN A 377 0.40 -15.71 13.90
C GLN A 377 1.22 -15.53 15.16
N THR A 378 2.28 -16.32 15.29
CA THR A 378 3.22 -16.19 16.39
C THR A 378 4.38 -15.30 16.01
N PHE A 379 4.59 -14.23 16.78
CA PHE A 379 5.75 -13.35 16.63
C PHE A 379 6.48 -13.18 17.95
N SER A 380 7.80 -12.97 17.85
CA SER A 380 8.66 -12.58 18.96
C SER A 380 9.11 -11.14 18.78
N TRP A 381 9.30 -10.42 19.88
CA TRP A 381 9.83 -9.05 19.88
C TRP A 381 10.69 -8.77 21.11
N PHE A 382 11.50 -7.73 21.03
CA PHE A 382 12.34 -7.29 22.13
C PHE A 382 11.68 -6.15 22.91
N GLU A 383 11.72 -6.24 24.23
CA GLU A 383 11.37 -5.16 25.16
C GLU A 383 12.52 -4.88 26.11
N LYS A 384 12.71 -3.59 26.44
CA LYS A 384 13.62 -3.16 27.51
C LYS A 384 12.88 -3.19 28.84
N GLU A 385 13.41 -3.89 29.80
CA GLU A 385 12.91 -3.88 31.18
C GLU A 385 13.24 -2.54 31.85
N GLN A 386 12.46 -2.16 32.89
CA GLN A 386 12.69 -0.95 33.67
C GLN A 386 14.07 -0.94 34.36
N GLY A 387 14.73 -2.10 34.58
CA GLY A 387 16.08 -2.26 35.14
C GLY A 387 17.19 -2.32 34.08
N GLY A 388 16.93 -2.03 32.79
CA GLY A 388 17.90 -2.03 31.70
C GLY A 388 18.17 -3.41 31.10
N GLY A 389 17.49 -4.48 31.56
CA GLY A 389 17.51 -5.81 30.94
C GLY A 389 16.85 -5.82 29.57
N LEU A 390 17.23 -6.81 28.74
CA LEU A 390 16.60 -7.08 27.45
C LEU A 390 15.82 -8.38 27.51
N GLU A 391 14.50 -8.29 27.38
CA GLU A 391 13.61 -9.43 27.32
C GLU A 391 13.19 -9.70 25.85
N MET A 392 13.06 -10.95 25.48
CA MET A 392 12.42 -11.36 24.23
C MET A 392 11.07 -11.99 24.58
N LYS A 393 10.00 -11.32 24.19
CA LYS A 393 8.62 -11.78 24.35
C LYS A 393 8.14 -12.51 23.10
N THR A 394 7.20 -13.41 23.28
CA THR A 394 6.54 -14.16 22.20
C THR A 394 5.06 -14.27 22.49
N ALA A 395 4.23 -14.06 21.48
CA ALA A 395 2.78 -14.28 21.57
C ALA A 395 2.24 -14.79 20.22
N ASN A 396 1.09 -15.46 20.26
CA ASN A 396 0.47 -16.14 19.13
C ASN A 396 -0.86 -15.49 18.67
N ASP A 397 -1.12 -14.27 19.11
CA ASP A 397 -2.34 -13.50 18.85
C ASP A 397 -2.11 -12.30 17.92
N TRP A 398 -1.09 -12.39 17.06
CA TRP A 398 -0.77 -11.35 16.11
C TRP A 398 -1.50 -11.53 14.79
N PHE A 399 -2.21 -10.50 14.35
CA PHE A 399 -2.74 -10.38 13.00
C PHE A 399 -1.68 -9.78 12.08
N MET A 400 -1.63 -10.23 10.83
CA MET A 400 -0.63 -9.73 9.90
C MET A 400 -1.25 -9.21 8.61
N ARG A 401 -0.58 -8.22 8.03
CA ARG A 401 -0.79 -7.69 6.70
C ARG A 401 0.51 -7.79 5.92
N ALA A 402 0.44 -8.34 4.72
CA ALA A 402 1.55 -8.36 3.78
C ALA A 402 1.38 -7.23 2.77
N THR A 403 2.28 -6.25 2.78
CA THR A 403 2.35 -5.22 1.74
C THR A 403 3.28 -5.70 0.65
N VAL A 404 2.72 -6.15 -0.47
CA VAL A 404 3.46 -6.59 -1.64
C VAL A 404 3.69 -5.40 -2.56
N GLN A 405 4.92 -5.26 -3.04
CA GLN A 405 5.33 -4.15 -3.90
C GLN A 405 5.78 -4.68 -5.27
N TYR A 406 5.24 -4.06 -6.30
CA TYR A 406 5.58 -4.37 -7.69
C TYR A 406 6.20 -3.16 -8.35
N VAL A 407 7.24 -3.39 -9.14
CA VAL A 407 7.83 -2.37 -10.01
C VAL A 407 7.73 -2.86 -11.45
N ASN A 408 7.00 -2.12 -12.28
CA ASN A 408 6.77 -2.44 -13.69
C ASN A 408 6.41 -3.92 -13.93
N ARG A 409 5.40 -4.42 -13.22
CA ARG A 409 4.88 -5.81 -13.20
C ARG A 409 5.72 -6.82 -12.43
N GLN A 410 6.97 -6.51 -12.09
CA GLN A 410 7.85 -7.40 -11.36
C GLN A 410 7.53 -7.36 -9.87
N LEU A 411 7.41 -8.52 -9.23
CA LEU A 411 7.39 -8.65 -7.78
C LEU A 411 8.75 -8.19 -7.22
N ALA A 412 8.75 -7.06 -6.53
CA ALA A 412 9.96 -6.41 -6.06
C ALA A 412 10.24 -6.69 -4.59
N ASP A 413 9.22 -6.64 -3.74
CA ASP A 413 9.38 -6.84 -2.30
C ASP A 413 8.06 -7.25 -1.64
N MET A 414 8.15 -7.73 -0.40
CA MET A 414 7.05 -7.99 0.47
C MET A 414 7.44 -7.70 1.92
N ILE A 415 6.74 -6.75 2.53
CA ILE A 415 6.91 -6.39 3.95
C ILE A 415 5.73 -6.95 4.73
N ILE A 416 6.00 -7.47 5.92
CA ILE A 416 4.96 -7.86 6.85
C ILE A 416 4.85 -6.82 7.95
N THR A 417 3.64 -6.31 8.15
CA THR A 417 3.24 -5.58 9.35
C THR A 417 2.38 -6.50 10.19
N ALA A 418 2.72 -6.66 11.47
CA ALA A 418 1.93 -7.46 12.39
C ALA A 418 1.52 -6.62 13.60
N ARG A 419 0.31 -6.85 14.12
CA ARG A 419 -0.26 -6.15 15.26
C ARG A 419 -1.20 -7.07 16.02
N ARG A 420 -1.33 -6.87 17.34
CA ARG A 420 -2.30 -7.62 18.18
C ARG A 420 -3.74 -7.08 18.07
N ASN A 421 -3.97 -6.18 17.14
CA ASN A 421 -5.28 -5.63 16.80
C ASN A 421 -5.60 -5.98 15.35
N LYS A 422 -6.85 -6.37 15.05
CA LYS A 422 -7.31 -6.70 13.70
C LYS A 422 -7.15 -5.54 12.70
N ALA A 423 -7.15 -4.30 13.16
CA ALA A 423 -6.80 -3.12 12.40
C ALA A 423 -5.29 -3.02 12.19
N VAL A 424 -4.73 -3.84 11.31
CA VAL A 424 -3.28 -3.94 11.09
C VAL A 424 -2.79 -2.77 10.25
N HIS A 425 -2.13 -1.83 10.90
CA HIS A 425 -1.44 -0.70 10.25
C HIS A 425 -0.15 -0.36 11.00
N GLY A 426 0.69 0.50 10.41
CA GLY A 426 1.90 1.00 11.08
C GLY A 426 1.55 1.81 12.32
N ALA A 427 2.02 1.37 13.49
CA ALA A 427 1.80 1.99 14.80
C ALA A 427 2.91 1.57 15.76
N LYS A 428 3.01 2.26 16.92
CA LYS A 428 4.04 1.96 17.94
C LYS A 428 3.97 0.53 18.51
N ASP A 429 2.79 -0.08 18.47
CA ASP A 429 2.53 -1.44 18.94
C ASP A 429 2.57 -2.49 17.83
N CYS A 430 3.13 -2.16 16.67
CA CYS A 430 3.28 -3.10 15.56
C CYS A 430 4.72 -3.62 15.42
N ILE A 431 4.84 -4.74 14.72
CA ILE A 431 6.09 -5.31 14.25
C ILE A 431 6.16 -5.11 12.74
N GLN A 432 7.33 -4.71 12.23
CA GLN A 432 7.62 -4.74 10.79
C GLN A 432 8.83 -5.63 10.53
N ILE A 433 8.69 -6.55 9.60
CA ILE A 433 9.72 -7.53 9.24
C ILE A 433 9.80 -7.73 7.72
N GLY A 434 10.99 -8.09 7.28
CA GLY A 434 11.23 -8.48 5.89
C GLY A 434 10.87 -9.94 5.61
N THR A 435 10.99 -10.31 4.33
CA THR A 435 10.63 -11.63 3.82
C THR A 435 11.85 -12.37 3.27
N ILE A 436 11.92 -13.68 3.49
CA ILE A 436 12.86 -14.61 2.85
C ILE A 436 12.08 -15.62 2.00
N VAL A 437 12.71 -16.10 0.92
CA VAL A 437 12.17 -17.12 0.01
C VAL A 437 12.73 -18.49 0.40
N LEU A 438 11.85 -19.51 0.49
CA LEU A 438 12.20 -20.89 0.81
C LEU A 438 12.33 -21.74 -0.44
#